data_f3279ded53f5e669e0f6a1c0c63cf3c7
#
_entry.id   f3279ded53f5e669e0f6a1c0c63cf3c7
#
_cell.length_a   1.000
_cell.length_b   1.000
_cell.length_c   1.000
_cell.angle_alpha   90.00
_cell.angle_beta   90.00
_cell.angle_gamma   90.00
#
_symmetry.space_group_name_H-M   'P 1'
#
loop_
_entity.id
_entity.type
_entity.pdbx_description
1 polymer ?
#
loop_
_entity_poly.entity_id
_entity_poly.type
_entity_poly.pdbx_seq_one_letter_code
_entity_poly.pdbx_strand_id
1 'polypeptide(L)'
;MSEVLVKHSIKTVARQTGLSPHVIRAWEKRYQTVQPTRSEGKQRLYSAADIDRLTLLRQATEAGFSIGTIASIPVESLRSLLATSERGATPVAASRGTTSEVLEGASRGASEAEEVASLNGSDSARFSFGVADPSIEGVFGFLEGAFEAVLRMDAAALEGLLERASVAMGQMRLLSELIVPLVERIGDGWLKGQVKVAHEHVATAVLRTFLGNIARPIALHPRAPVLVVTTPSGQLHELGAIIVAAAATGMGWRVVYGGACLPAEEIASMAIQQGARAVGLSVVHPTDDPVLPQELKL
;
A
#
# COMPACT_ATOMS: atom_id res chain seq x y z
N MET A 1 37.13 -29.61 -19.89
CA MET A 1 36.25 -30.26 -18.90
C MET A 1 35.05 -29.38 -18.77
N SER A 2 33.88 -29.77 -19.32
CA SER A 2 32.68 -28.98 -19.22
C SER A 2 32.14 -29.10 -17.80
N GLU A 3 32.13 -27.99 -17.10
CA GLU A 3 31.48 -27.86 -15.79
C GLU A 3 29.98 -28.10 -15.98
N VAL A 4 29.48 -29.18 -15.42
CA VAL A 4 28.04 -29.48 -15.40
C VAL A 4 27.37 -28.39 -14.56
N LEU A 5 26.88 -27.37 -15.22
CA LEU A 5 26.09 -26.29 -14.56
C LEU A 5 24.85 -26.91 -13.95
N VAL A 6 24.89 -27.13 -12.65
CA VAL A 6 23.73 -27.60 -11.87
C VAL A 6 22.63 -26.55 -11.96
N LYS A 7 21.50 -26.93 -12.51
CA LYS A 7 20.32 -26.06 -12.70
C LYS A 7 19.27 -26.36 -11.65
N HIS A 8 18.75 -25.32 -11.04
CA HIS A 8 17.84 -25.39 -9.90
C HIS A 8 16.42 -24.96 -10.29
N SER A 9 15.41 -25.66 -9.78
CA SER A 9 14.01 -25.25 -9.93
C SER A 9 13.70 -24.03 -9.07
N ILE A 10 12.69 -23.25 -9.43
CA ILE A 10 12.25 -22.06 -8.65
C ILE A 10 11.93 -22.40 -7.19
N LYS A 11 11.42 -23.61 -6.90
CA LYS A 11 11.17 -24.07 -5.52
C LYS A 11 12.46 -24.21 -4.72
N THR A 12 13.51 -24.73 -5.36
CA THR A 12 14.84 -24.86 -4.74
C THR A 12 15.46 -23.49 -4.49
N VAL A 13 15.37 -22.59 -5.47
CA VAL A 13 15.87 -21.21 -5.35
C VAL A 13 15.14 -20.48 -4.22
N ALA A 14 13.84 -20.56 -4.16
CA ALA A 14 13.04 -19.93 -3.09
C ALA A 14 13.47 -20.40 -1.70
N ARG A 15 13.70 -21.70 -1.54
CA ARG A 15 14.18 -22.26 -0.26
C ARG A 15 15.59 -21.79 0.11
N GLN A 16 16.50 -21.69 -0.87
CA GLN A 16 17.88 -21.30 -0.64
C GLN A 16 18.05 -19.80 -0.42
N THR A 17 17.30 -18.99 -1.16
CA THR A 17 17.39 -17.53 -1.07
C THR A 17 16.49 -16.92 0.01
N GLY A 18 15.49 -17.66 0.52
CA GLY A 18 14.47 -17.13 1.41
C GLY A 18 13.43 -16.22 0.72
N LEU A 19 13.52 -16.05 -0.59
CA LEU A 19 12.56 -15.29 -1.39
C LEU A 19 11.38 -16.18 -1.80
N SER A 20 10.17 -15.62 -1.83
CA SER A 20 9.04 -16.36 -2.39
C SER A 20 9.21 -16.54 -3.92
N PRO A 21 8.67 -17.61 -4.51
CA PRO A 21 8.68 -17.79 -5.98
C PRO A 21 8.07 -16.60 -6.73
N HIS A 22 7.13 -15.92 -6.11
CA HIS A 22 6.49 -14.72 -6.65
C HIS A 22 7.48 -13.56 -6.75
N VAL A 23 8.20 -13.26 -5.67
CA VAL A 23 9.21 -12.20 -5.63
C VAL A 23 10.31 -12.46 -6.65
N ILE A 24 10.79 -13.71 -6.77
CA ILE A 24 11.80 -14.10 -7.75
C ILE A 24 11.33 -13.79 -9.19
N ARG A 25 10.08 -14.17 -9.53
CA ARG A 25 9.50 -13.89 -10.86
C ARG A 25 9.29 -12.39 -11.09
N ALA A 26 8.85 -11.66 -10.07
CA ALA A 26 8.67 -10.21 -10.15
C ALA A 26 10.00 -9.50 -10.41
N TRP A 27 11.06 -9.88 -9.69
CA TRP A 27 12.39 -9.33 -9.88
C TRP A 27 13.01 -9.69 -11.23
N GLU A 28 12.81 -10.94 -11.70
CA GLU A 28 13.19 -11.37 -13.04
C GLU A 28 12.50 -10.50 -14.12
N LYS A 29 11.16 -10.39 -14.05
CA LYS A 29 10.35 -9.72 -15.08
C LYS A 29 10.57 -8.19 -15.09
N ARG A 30 10.64 -7.56 -13.91
CA ARG A 30 10.67 -6.08 -13.79
C ARG A 30 12.06 -5.50 -13.85
N TYR A 31 13.01 -6.19 -13.26
CA TYR A 31 14.38 -5.66 -13.07
C TYR A 31 15.44 -6.48 -13.78
N GLN A 32 15.04 -7.58 -14.43
CA GLN A 32 15.98 -8.49 -15.14
C GLN A 32 17.15 -8.92 -14.26
N THR A 33 16.88 -9.11 -12.96
CA THR A 33 17.88 -9.45 -11.95
C THR A 33 18.62 -10.74 -12.26
N VAL A 34 17.94 -11.71 -12.87
CA VAL A 34 18.43 -13.02 -13.29
C VAL A 34 17.82 -13.42 -14.63
N GLN A 35 18.51 -14.31 -15.38
CA GLN A 35 18.06 -14.79 -16.68
C GLN A 35 18.01 -16.33 -16.69
N PRO A 36 16.95 -16.93 -16.10
CA PRO A 36 16.84 -18.38 -16.04
C PRO A 36 16.72 -18.99 -17.44
N THR A 37 17.35 -20.14 -17.64
CA THR A 37 17.12 -20.95 -18.83
C THR A 37 15.78 -21.69 -18.70
N ARG A 38 15.22 -22.17 -19.81
CA ARG A 38 14.01 -23.00 -19.80
C ARG A 38 14.36 -24.44 -20.12
N SER A 39 13.76 -25.38 -19.37
CA SER A 39 13.80 -26.81 -19.70
C SER A 39 12.96 -27.11 -20.95
N GLU A 40 13.04 -28.33 -21.48
CA GLU A 40 12.16 -28.82 -22.56
C GLU A 40 10.66 -28.69 -22.20
N GLY A 41 10.32 -28.85 -20.91
CA GLY A 41 8.97 -28.61 -20.35
C GLY A 41 8.65 -27.15 -20.04
N LYS A 42 9.38 -26.16 -20.61
CA LYS A 42 9.20 -24.70 -20.42
C LYS A 42 9.35 -24.21 -18.96
N GLN A 43 9.84 -25.04 -18.04
CA GLN A 43 10.10 -24.64 -16.65
C GLN A 43 11.35 -23.79 -16.53
N ARG A 44 11.33 -22.78 -15.64
CA ARG A 44 12.48 -21.96 -15.33
C ARG A 44 13.54 -22.74 -14.57
N LEU A 45 14.77 -22.64 -15.01
CA LEU A 45 15.94 -23.27 -14.41
C LEU A 45 17.01 -22.19 -14.14
N TYR A 46 17.41 -22.08 -12.89
CA TYR A 46 18.33 -21.08 -12.37
C TYR A 46 19.72 -21.69 -12.14
N SER A 47 20.74 -20.92 -12.41
CA SER A 47 22.12 -21.27 -12.10
C SER A 47 22.48 -20.99 -10.63
N ALA A 48 23.62 -21.51 -10.17
CA ALA A 48 24.16 -21.15 -8.85
C ALA A 48 24.47 -19.64 -8.75
N ALA A 49 24.93 -19.02 -9.85
CA ALA A 49 25.16 -17.58 -9.91
C ALA A 49 23.87 -16.76 -9.76
N ASP A 50 22.73 -17.24 -10.29
CA ASP A 50 21.43 -16.61 -10.09
C ASP A 50 21.01 -16.66 -8.62
N ILE A 51 21.28 -17.78 -7.94
CA ILE A 51 20.97 -17.95 -6.51
C ILE A 51 21.82 -17.00 -5.66
N ASP A 52 23.11 -16.92 -5.93
CA ASP A 52 24.03 -16.00 -5.24
C ASP A 52 23.57 -14.54 -5.41
N ARG A 53 23.28 -14.13 -6.65
CA ARG A 53 22.77 -12.80 -6.95
C ARG A 53 21.45 -12.48 -6.24
N LEU A 54 20.49 -13.39 -6.27
CA LEU A 54 19.20 -13.21 -5.59
C LEU A 54 19.35 -13.12 -4.07
N THR A 55 20.29 -13.88 -3.49
CA THR A 55 20.61 -13.83 -2.06
C THR A 55 21.16 -12.47 -1.66
N LEU A 56 22.12 -11.95 -2.44
CA LEU A 56 22.70 -10.62 -2.19
C LEU A 56 21.69 -9.50 -2.35
N LEU A 57 20.83 -9.58 -3.38
CA LEU A 57 19.75 -8.61 -3.57
C LEU A 57 18.76 -8.64 -2.40
N ARG A 58 18.41 -9.83 -1.86
CA ARG A 58 17.59 -9.94 -0.66
C ARG A 58 18.25 -9.27 0.53
N GLN A 59 19.49 -9.60 0.82
CA GLN A 59 20.25 -9.01 1.92
C GLN A 59 20.33 -7.49 1.81
N ALA A 60 20.55 -6.96 0.61
CA ALA A 60 20.58 -5.52 0.37
C ALA A 60 19.19 -4.88 0.57
N THR A 61 18.10 -5.55 0.18
CA THR A 61 16.74 -5.04 0.44
C THR A 61 16.40 -5.08 1.93
N GLU A 62 16.84 -6.10 2.66
CA GLU A 62 16.71 -6.16 4.13
C GLU A 62 17.55 -5.09 4.85
N ALA A 63 18.68 -4.69 4.27
CA ALA A 63 19.49 -3.56 4.73
C ALA A 63 18.91 -2.19 4.34
N GLY A 64 17.72 -2.14 3.70
CA GLY A 64 16.98 -0.92 3.38
C GLY A 64 17.20 -0.35 1.99
N PHE A 65 17.94 -1.04 1.11
CA PHE A 65 18.13 -0.59 -0.28
C PHE A 65 16.93 -0.95 -1.16
N SER A 66 16.51 -0.04 -2.03
CA SER A 66 15.43 -0.30 -3.00
C SER A 66 15.91 -1.28 -4.07
N ILE A 67 15.09 -2.31 -4.37
CA ILE A 67 15.40 -3.28 -5.43
C ILE A 67 15.62 -2.59 -6.79
N GLY A 68 14.85 -1.55 -7.10
CA GLY A 68 14.99 -0.79 -8.35
C GLY A 68 16.36 -0.13 -8.49
N THR A 69 16.99 0.27 -7.38
CA THR A 69 18.31 0.89 -7.37
C THR A 69 19.42 -0.15 -7.49
N ILE A 70 19.27 -1.32 -6.84
CA ILE A 70 20.34 -2.30 -6.72
C ILE A 70 20.27 -3.41 -7.78
N ALA A 71 19.16 -3.55 -8.49
CA ALA A 71 18.93 -4.63 -9.45
C ALA A 71 19.95 -4.68 -10.61
N SER A 72 20.45 -3.51 -11.04
CA SER A 72 21.46 -3.39 -12.11
C SER A 72 22.90 -3.46 -11.61
N ILE A 73 23.12 -3.48 -10.29
CA ILE A 73 24.46 -3.46 -9.70
C ILE A 73 25.13 -4.84 -9.91
N PRO A 74 26.40 -4.91 -10.32
CA PRO A 74 27.17 -6.14 -10.39
C PRO A 74 27.29 -6.83 -9.02
N VAL A 75 27.40 -8.17 -9.02
CA VAL A 75 27.48 -8.98 -7.79
C VAL A 75 28.59 -8.52 -6.86
N GLU A 76 29.78 -8.20 -7.40
CA GLU A 76 30.92 -7.74 -6.61
C GLU A 76 30.65 -6.39 -5.90
N SER A 77 29.96 -5.50 -6.59
CA SER A 77 29.56 -4.20 -6.03
C SER A 77 28.46 -4.37 -4.96
N LEU A 78 27.54 -5.33 -5.13
CA LEU A 78 26.53 -5.67 -4.11
C LEU A 78 27.21 -6.21 -2.83
N ARG A 79 28.22 -7.06 -2.97
CA ARG A 79 29.02 -7.55 -1.83
C ARG A 79 29.72 -6.43 -1.10
N SER A 80 30.35 -5.52 -1.85
CA SER A 80 31.05 -4.36 -1.28
C SER A 80 30.07 -3.43 -0.53
N LEU A 81 28.88 -3.22 -1.09
CA LEU A 81 27.82 -2.39 -0.50
C LEU A 81 27.33 -2.97 0.83
N LEU A 82 27.12 -4.29 0.89
CA LEU A 82 26.72 -4.98 2.12
C LEU A 82 27.82 -4.95 3.17
N ALA A 83 29.09 -5.19 2.79
CA ALA A 83 30.22 -5.12 3.70
C ALA A 83 30.45 -3.72 4.29
N THR A 84 30.08 -2.67 3.57
CA THR A 84 30.14 -1.28 4.05
C THR A 84 28.98 -0.97 5.00
N SER A 85 27.79 -1.51 4.73
CA SER A 85 26.61 -1.38 5.57
C SER A 85 26.80 -2.04 6.95
N GLU A 86 27.46 -3.20 7.00
CA GLU A 86 27.77 -3.90 8.26
C GLU A 86 28.80 -3.15 9.12
N ARG A 87 29.74 -2.44 8.52
CA ARG A 87 30.76 -1.64 9.24
C ARG A 87 30.24 -0.30 9.77
N GLY A 88 29.12 0.20 9.23
CA GLY A 88 28.47 1.44 9.67
C GLY A 88 27.47 1.25 10.81
N ALA A 89 27.12 0.05 11.18
CA ALA A 89 26.22 -0.28 12.27
C ALA A 89 26.98 -0.52 13.58
N THR A 90 27.65 0.51 14.11
CA THR A 90 27.98 0.54 15.54
C THR A 90 26.70 0.90 16.28
N PRO A 91 26.23 0.09 17.22
CA PRO A 91 25.08 0.46 18.05
C PRO A 91 25.51 1.63 18.93
N VAL A 92 24.91 2.80 18.70
CA VAL A 92 24.95 3.89 19.69
C VAL A 92 24.18 3.39 20.89
N ALA A 93 24.94 2.86 21.85
CA ALA A 93 24.45 2.53 23.17
C ALA A 93 23.89 3.81 23.79
N ALA A 94 22.64 3.74 24.20
CA ALA A 94 22.00 4.76 25.01
C ALA A 94 22.80 4.96 26.31
N SER A 95 23.63 5.98 26.37
CA SER A 95 24.19 6.47 27.63
C SER A 95 23.13 7.33 28.32
N ARG A 96 22.47 6.70 29.29
CA ARG A 96 21.85 7.43 30.39
C ARG A 96 22.98 8.09 31.19
N GLY A 97 23.09 9.40 31.05
CA GLY A 97 23.92 10.26 31.88
C GLY A 97 23.04 11.11 32.77
N THR A 98 22.83 10.66 33.99
CA THR A 98 22.48 11.47 35.14
C THR A 98 23.62 12.40 35.45
N THR A 99 23.37 13.70 35.43
CA THR A 99 24.09 14.67 36.30
C THR A 99 23.15 15.80 36.67
N SER A 100 22.80 15.80 37.93
CA SER A 100 22.28 16.89 38.74
C SER A 100 23.46 17.80 39.11
N GLU A 101 23.29 19.12 38.95
CA GLU A 101 23.90 20.18 39.70
C GLU A 101 23.34 21.51 39.20
N VAL A 102 22.40 22.09 39.94
CA VAL A 102 22.55 23.15 40.92
C VAL A 102 23.31 24.36 40.36
N LEU A 103 22.61 25.43 40.15
CA LEU A 103 22.96 26.75 40.69
C LEU A 103 21.76 27.70 40.65
N GLU A 104 21.46 28.17 41.82
CA GLU A 104 20.62 29.28 42.28
C GLU A 104 20.91 30.59 41.55
N GLY A 105 19.91 31.43 41.53
CA GLY A 105 20.15 32.86 41.36
C GLY A 105 18.90 33.70 41.06
N ALA A 106 18.22 34.10 42.14
CA ALA A 106 17.62 35.41 42.41
C ALA A 106 16.50 35.93 41.48
N SER A 107 15.23 35.82 41.89
CA SER A 107 14.44 36.77 42.72
C SER A 107 14.29 38.21 42.20
N ARG A 108 13.00 38.61 42.24
CA ARG A 108 12.37 39.95 42.23
C ARG A 108 11.84 40.36 40.87
N GLY A 109 10.61 40.82 40.77
CA GLY A 109 9.69 41.43 41.72
C GLY A 109 8.27 41.46 41.15
N ALA A 110 7.43 41.66 42.09
CA ALA A 110 5.98 41.68 42.08
C ALA A 110 5.36 42.89 41.37
N SER A 111 4.01 42.75 41.22
CA SER A 111 2.98 43.80 41.23
C SER A 111 2.75 44.45 39.87
N GLU A 112 1.59 44.70 39.40
CA GLU A 112 0.25 45.02 39.84
C GLU A 112 -0.64 44.86 38.62
N ALA A 113 -1.76 44.17 38.69
CA ALA A 113 -3.09 44.70 38.92
C ALA A 113 -3.66 45.58 37.81
N GLU A 114 -4.80 45.04 37.29
CA GLU A 114 -5.95 45.77 36.74
C GLU A 114 -5.71 46.81 35.64
N GLU A 115 -6.20 46.46 34.46
CA GLU A 115 -7.14 47.37 33.78
C GLU A 115 -8.08 46.60 32.86
N VAL A 116 -9.33 46.51 33.27
CA VAL A 116 -10.46 46.13 32.45
C VAL A 116 -10.82 47.32 31.57
N ALA A 117 -10.61 47.19 30.28
CA ALA A 117 -11.27 48.08 29.30
C ALA A 117 -11.50 47.38 27.98
N SER A 118 -12.75 46.99 27.82
CA SER A 118 -13.55 47.06 26.62
C SER A 118 -12.83 47.52 25.35
N LEU A 119 -12.66 46.58 24.39
CA LEU A 119 -12.77 46.93 22.98
C LEU A 119 -13.51 45.76 22.26
N ASN A 120 -14.74 46.04 21.94
CA ASN A 120 -15.50 45.41 20.91
C ASN A 120 -14.69 45.48 19.59
N GLY A 121 -14.06 44.41 19.22
CA GLY A 121 -13.48 44.17 17.90
C GLY A 121 -14.00 42.85 17.40
N SER A 122 -15.07 42.90 16.65
CA SER A 122 -15.63 41.81 15.88
C SER A 122 -14.61 41.36 14.84
N ASP A 123 -13.74 40.45 15.23
CA ASP A 123 -12.98 39.65 14.29
C ASP A 123 -13.58 38.23 14.27
N SER A 124 -14.75 38.17 13.68
CA SER A 124 -15.30 36.94 13.16
C SER A 124 -14.33 36.43 12.12
N ALA A 125 -13.38 35.57 12.54
CA ALA A 125 -12.70 34.68 11.64
C ALA A 125 -13.80 33.93 10.90
N ARG A 126 -14.17 34.46 9.74
CA ARG A 126 -15.02 33.80 8.75
C ARG A 126 -14.26 32.55 8.33
N PHE A 127 -14.56 31.43 8.97
CA PHE A 127 -14.40 30.15 8.35
C PHE A 127 -15.36 30.14 7.15
N SER A 128 -14.87 30.69 6.07
CA SER A 128 -15.46 30.53 4.76
C SER A 128 -15.29 29.06 4.39
N PHE A 129 -16.28 28.23 4.75
CA PHE A 129 -16.53 26.99 4.05
C PHE A 129 -16.96 27.39 2.64
N GLY A 130 -15.98 27.73 1.81
CA GLY A 130 -16.18 27.75 0.37
C GLY A 130 -16.56 26.34 -0.02
N VAL A 131 -17.85 26.10 -0.22
CA VAL A 131 -18.33 24.99 -1.02
C VAL A 131 -17.76 25.25 -2.41
N ALA A 132 -16.56 24.73 -2.67
CA ALA A 132 -15.98 24.76 -3.98
C ALA A 132 -16.93 23.98 -4.88
N ASP A 133 -17.48 24.66 -5.87
CA ASP A 133 -18.16 24.01 -6.99
C ASP A 133 -17.20 22.89 -7.48
N PRO A 134 -17.64 21.62 -7.59
CA PRO A 134 -16.79 20.53 -8.03
C PRO A 134 -16.60 20.62 -9.55
N SER A 135 -16.01 21.73 -10.00
CA SER A 135 -15.48 21.91 -11.34
C SER A 135 -14.36 20.89 -11.58
N ILE A 136 -14.03 20.61 -12.83
CA ILE A 136 -12.91 19.73 -13.22
C ILE A 136 -11.61 20.16 -12.50
N GLU A 137 -11.43 21.47 -12.27
CA GLU A 137 -10.32 22.03 -11.51
C GLU A 137 -10.34 21.61 -10.04
N GLY A 138 -11.54 21.49 -9.43
CA GLY A 138 -11.68 21.00 -8.05
C GLY A 138 -11.29 19.53 -7.89
N VAL A 139 -11.71 18.66 -8.80
CA VAL A 139 -11.35 17.23 -8.80
C VAL A 139 -9.85 17.04 -8.99
N PHE A 140 -9.27 17.76 -9.95
CA PHE A 140 -7.83 17.74 -10.21
C PHE A 140 -7.04 18.21 -8.99
N GLY A 141 -7.47 19.27 -8.32
CA GLY A 141 -6.85 19.76 -7.08
C GLY A 141 -6.90 18.75 -5.96
N PHE A 142 -8.00 18.00 -5.80
CA PHE A 142 -8.10 16.93 -4.83
C PHE A 142 -7.13 15.78 -5.15
N LEU A 143 -7.01 15.38 -6.42
CA LEU A 143 -6.11 14.30 -6.84
C LEU A 143 -4.64 14.67 -6.63
N GLU A 144 -4.23 15.88 -7.03
CA GLU A 144 -2.87 16.37 -6.80
C GLU A 144 -2.53 16.45 -5.32
N GLY A 145 -3.39 17.06 -4.52
CA GLY A 145 -3.19 17.17 -3.07
C GLY A 145 -3.11 15.83 -2.36
N ALA A 146 -3.95 14.86 -2.79
CA ALA A 146 -3.93 13.50 -2.25
C ALA A 146 -2.62 12.79 -2.60
N PHE A 147 -2.16 12.90 -3.84
CA PHE A 147 -0.89 12.30 -4.25
C PHE A 147 0.32 12.94 -3.56
N GLU A 148 0.31 14.26 -3.36
CA GLU A 148 1.33 14.94 -2.56
C GLU A 148 1.35 14.48 -1.10
N ALA A 149 0.17 14.29 -0.47
CA ALA A 149 0.07 13.76 0.87
C ALA A 149 0.66 12.33 0.95
N VAL A 150 0.41 11.50 -0.06
CA VAL A 150 1.03 10.17 -0.18
C VAL A 150 2.56 10.28 -0.25
N LEU A 151 3.11 11.16 -1.10
CA LEU A 151 4.56 11.34 -1.23
C LEU A 151 5.23 11.85 0.06
N ARG A 152 4.50 12.59 0.89
CA ARG A 152 4.96 13.02 2.21
C ARG A 152 4.70 12.02 3.32
N MET A 153 4.02 10.90 3.04
CA MET A 153 3.51 9.94 4.03
C MET A 153 2.64 10.61 5.11
N ASP A 154 1.92 11.66 4.73
CA ASP A 154 1.06 12.43 5.61
C ASP A 154 -0.35 11.84 5.64
N ALA A 155 -0.54 10.85 6.52
CA ALA A 155 -1.80 10.14 6.65
C ALA A 155 -2.97 11.08 7.02
N ALA A 156 -2.72 12.05 7.93
CA ALA A 156 -3.75 12.97 8.38
C ALA A 156 -4.19 13.94 7.27
N ALA A 157 -3.23 14.47 6.49
CA ALA A 157 -3.55 15.31 5.34
C ALA A 157 -4.34 14.55 4.28
N LEU A 158 -3.95 13.28 3.99
CA LEU A 158 -4.68 12.44 3.06
C LEU A 158 -6.10 12.17 3.54
N GLU A 159 -6.30 11.75 4.79
CA GLU A 159 -7.61 11.48 5.37
C GLU A 159 -8.51 12.72 5.33
N GLY A 160 -8.04 13.87 5.82
CA GLY A 160 -8.82 15.10 5.79
C GLY A 160 -9.16 15.58 4.37
N LEU A 161 -8.31 15.29 3.37
CA LEU A 161 -8.60 15.58 1.98
C LEU A 161 -9.70 14.67 1.43
N LEU A 162 -9.65 13.37 1.72
CA LEU A 162 -10.67 12.41 1.32
C LEU A 162 -12.04 12.74 1.94
N GLU A 163 -12.06 13.16 3.21
CA GLU A 163 -13.29 13.59 3.88
C GLU A 163 -13.90 14.82 3.20
N ARG A 164 -13.10 15.86 2.92
CA ARG A 164 -13.59 17.05 2.19
C ARG A 164 -14.08 16.70 0.79
N ALA A 165 -13.35 15.86 0.07
CA ALA A 165 -13.73 15.41 -1.26
C ALA A 165 -15.05 14.61 -1.22
N SER A 166 -15.25 13.77 -0.20
CA SER A 166 -16.48 12.98 -0.06
C SER A 166 -17.73 13.86 0.09
N VAL A 167 -17.60 14.97 0.83
CA VAL A 167 -18.69 15.95 0.99
C VAL A 167 -18.92 16.71 -0.31
N ALA A 168 -17.86 17.12 -1.00
CA ALA A 168 -17.95 17.94 -2.21
C ALA A 168 -18.46 17.17 -3.44
N MET A 169 -18.05 15.91 -3.60
CA MET A 169 -18.28 15.14 -4.82
C MET A 169 -19.43 14.13 -4.70
N GLY A 170 -19.73 13.68 -3.50
CA GLY A 170 -20.58 12.52 -3.26
C GLY A 170 -19.86 11.19 -3.59
N GLN A 171 -20.43 10.10 -3.06
CA GLN A 171 -19.73 8.79 -3.02
C GLN A 171 -19.30 8.25 -4.39
N MET A 172 -20.17 8.24 -5.37
CA MET A 172 -19.86 7.62 -6.68
C MET A 172 -18.77 8.40 -7.42
N ARG A 173 -18.85 9.72 -7.45
CA ARG A 173 -17.83 10.56 -8.09
C ARG A 173 -16.49 10.49 -7.32
N LEU A 174 -16.55 10.51 -6.00
CA LEU A 174 -15.37 10.30 -5.16
C LEU A 174 -14.64 9.00 -5.56
N LEU A 175 -15.36 7.89 -5.69
CA LEU A 175 -14.76 6.61 -6.05
C LEU A 175 -14.18 6.62 -7.47
N SER A 176 -14.95 7.09 -8.47
CA SER A 176 -14.55 7.01 -9.88
C SER A 176 -13.57 8.11 -10.31
N GLU A 177 -13.66 9.32 -9.74
CA GLU A 177 -12.90 10.47 -10.20
C GLU A 177 -11.71 10.83 -9.29
N LEU A 178 -11.68 10.31 -8.04
CA LEU A 178 -10.57 10.54 -7.12
C LEU A 178 -9.89 9.25 -6.66
N ILE A 179 -10.63 8.31 -6.05
CA ILE A 179 -10.02 7.14 -5.40
C ILE A 179 -9.35 6.21 -6.43
N VAL A 180 -10.06 5.84 -7.51
CA VAL A 180 -9.51 4.97 -8.55
C VAL A 180 -8.30 5.63 -9.22
N PRO A 181 -8.36 6.88 -9.72
CA PRO A 181 -7.19 7.55 -10.28
C PRO A 181 -6.01 7.70 -9.30
N LEU A 182 -6.28 7.92 -8.01
CA LEU A 182 -5.23 8.00 -6.99
C LEU A 182 -4.51 6.65 -6.83
N VAL A 183 -5.26 5.54 -6.73
CA VAL A 183 -4.69 4.19 -6.61
C VAL A 183 -3.86 3.84 -7.85
N GLU A 184 -4.36 4.14 -9.06
CA GLU A 184 -3.63 3.95 -10.31
C GLU A 184 -2.35 4.80 -10.33
N ARG A 185 -2.42 6.05 -9.92
CA ARG A 185 -1.26 6.96 -9.87
C ARG A 185 -0.20 6.51 -8.85
N ILE A 186 -0.62 5.96 -7.70
CA ILE A 186 0.29 5.35 -6.72
C ILE A 186 1.01 4.15 -7.36
N GLY A 187 0.28 3.27 -8.06
CA GLY A 187 0.85 2.14 -8.78
C GLY A 187 1.84 2.55 -9.86
N ASP A 188 1.48 3.54 -10.68
CA ASP A 188 2.36 4.11 -11.70
C ASP A 188 3.60 4.78 -11.11
N GLY A 189 3.42 5.53 -10.03
CA GLY A 189 4.51 6.18 -9.30
C GLY A 189 5.48 5.14 -8.71
N TRP A 190 4.96 4.00 -8.24
CA TRP A 190 5.76 2.90 -7.77
C TRP A 190 6.58 2.27 -8.92
N LEU A 191 5.97 2.04 -10.09
CA LEU A 191 6.67 1.55 -11.28
C LEU A 191 7.80 2.49 -11.73
N LYS A 192 7.60 3.80 -11.59
CA LYS A 192 8.57 4.86 -11.93
C LYS A 192 9.60 5.12 -10.82
N GLY A 193 9.49 4.45 -9.66
CA GLY A 193 10.37 4.65 -8.50
C GLY A 193 10.12 5.95 -7.71
N GLN A 194 9.07 6.68 -8.01
CA GLN A 194 8.66 7.89 -7.30
C GLN A 194 7.98 7.56 -5.96
N VAL A 195 7.15 6.50 -5.96
CA VAL A 195 6.48 5.98 -4.79
C VAL A 195 7.25 4.78 -4.25
N LYS A 196 7.64 4.83 -2.98
CA LYS A 196 8.30 3.73 -2.27
C LYS A 196 7.24 2.87 -1.57
N VAL A 197 7.63 1.66 -1.17
CA VAL A 197 6.75 0.72 -0.43
C VAL A 197 6.10 1.38 0.80
N ALA A 198 6.87 2.19 1.56
CA ALA A 198 6.33 2.90 2.73
C ALA A 198 5.22 3.89 2.38
N HIS A 199 5.35 4.62 1.24
CA HIS A 199 4.29 5.53 0.77
C HIS A 199 3.01 4.77 0.42
N GLU A 200 3.14 3.66 -0.31
CA GLU A 200 2.02 2.79 -0.68
C GLU A 200 1.34 2.20 0.55
N HIS A 201 2.11 1.74 1.54
CA HIS A 201 1.56 1.18 2.79
C HIS A 201 0.76 2.20 3.59
N VAL A 202 1.28 3.43 3.76
CA VAL A 202 0.55 4.51 4.43
C VAL A 202 -0.73 4.85 3.68
N ALA A 203 -0.64 5.03 2.36
CA ALA A 203 -1.80 5.34 1.53
C ALA A 203 -2.84 4.22 1.58
N THR A 204 -2.43 2.96 1.47
CA THR A 204 -3.32 1.78 1.53
C THR A 204 -4.01 1.69 2.89
N ALA A 205 -3.32 1.95 3.99
CA ALA A 205 -3.92 1.93 5.33
C ALA A 205 -5.02 3.00 5.47
N VAL A 206 -4.75 4.23 5.03
CA VAL A 206 -5.73 5.33 5.05
C VAL A 206 -6.92 5.01 4.15
N LEU A 207 -6.66 4.63 2.89
CA LEU A 207 -7.72 4.31 1.92
C LEU A 207 -8.60 3.15 2.39
N ARG A 208 -8.01 2.09 2.96
CA ARG A 208 -8.76 0.96 3.51
C ARG A 208 -9.72 1.41 4.62
N THR A 209 -9.22 2.20 5.57
CA THR A 209 -10.03 2.70 6.68
C THR A 209 -11.15 3.60 6.18
N PHE A 210 -10.82 4.55 5.33
CA PHE A 210 -11.78 5.49 4.76
C PHE A 210 -12.86 4.78 3.94
N LEU A 211 -12.47 3.90 3.01
CA LEU A 211 -13.41 3.12 2.19
C LEU A 211 -14.27 2.19 3.02
N GLY A 212 -13.72 1.56 4.07
CA GLY A 212 -14.47 0.74 5.00
C GLY A 212 -15.54 1.53 5.76
N ASN A 213 -15.28 2.80 6.05
CA ASN A 213 -16.27 3.68 6.69
C ASN A 213 -17.40 4.06 5.73
N ILE A 214 -17.11 4.44 4.49
CA ILE A 214 -18.15 4.82 3.51
C ILE A 214 -18.90 3.61 2.94
N ALA A 215 -18.34 2.40 3.04
CA ALA A 215 -19.02 1.17 2.65
C ALA A 215 -20.03 0.67 3.71
N ARG A 216 -20.15 1.32 4.87
CA ARG A 216 -21.12 0.94 5.88
C ARG A 216 -22.54 1.33 5.44
N PRO A 217 -23.47 0.37 5.35
CA PRO A 217 -24.85 0.69 4.98
C PRO A 217 -25.51 1.50 6.10
N ILE A 218 -26.07 2.65 5.76
CA ILE A 218 -26.81 3.51 6.72
C ILE A 218 -28.20 2.93 7.00
N ALA A 219 -28.86 2.42 5.96
CA ALA A 219 -30.10 1.64 6.06
C ALA A 219 -30.26 0.82 4.78
N LEU A 220 -30.47 -0.47 4.91
CA LEU A 220 -30.74 -1.34 3.76
C LEU A 220 -32.20 -1.76 3.73
N HIS A 221 -32.76 -1.78 2.53
CA HIS A 221 -34.07 -2.39 2.35
C HIS A 221 -33.97 -3.90 2.68
N PRO A 222 -34.94 -4.50 3.40
CA PRO A 222 -34.90 -5.92 3.78
C PRO A 222 -34.75 -6.89 2.59
N ARG A 223 -35.14 -6.45 1.39
CA ARG A 223 -35.03 -7.21 0.12
C ARG A 223 -33.84 -6.77 -0.74
N ALA A 224 -32.89 -6.01 -0.20
CA ALA A 224 -31.72 -5.60 -0.96
C ALA A 224 -30.96 -6.83 -1.48
N PRO A 225 -30.55 -6.84 -2.75
CA PRO A 225 -29.78 -7.95 -3.30
C PRO A 225 -28.43 -8.05 -2.58
N VAL A 226 -27.94 -9.26 -2.39
CA VAL A 226 -26.67 -9.53 -1.73
C VAL A 226 -25.57 -9.67 -2.77
N LEU A 227 -24.48 -8.97 -2.54
CA LEU A 227 -23.22 -9.09 -3.28
C LEU A 227 -22.14 -9.55 -2.32
N VAL A 228 -21.49 -10.66 -2.61
CA VAL A 228 -20.23 -11.08 -1.98
C VAL A 228 -19.08 -10.45 -2.77
N VAL A 229 -18.14 -9.80 -2.09
CA VAL A 229 -16.96 -9.18 -2.71
C VAL A 229 -15.70 -9.66 -2.00
N THR A 230 -14.72 -10.13 -2.75
CA THR A 230 -13.45 -10.64 -2.19
C THR A 230 -12.34 -10.63 -3.24
N THR A 231 -11.15 -11.08 -2.87
CA THR A 231 -10.12 -11.48 -3.84
C THR A 231 -9.86 -12.98 -3.75
N PRO A 232 -9.66 -13.69 -4.86
CA PRO A 232 -9.39 -15.13 -4.84
C PRO A 232 -7.98 -15.44 -4.29
N SER A 233 -7.71 -16.73 -4.07
CA SER A 233 -6.40 -17.21 -3.61
C SER A 233 -5.24 -16.60 -4.40
N GLY A 234 -4.18 -16.21 -3.70
CA GLY A 234 -3.00 -15.57 -4.28
C GLY A 234 -3.14 -14.08 -4.58
N GLN A 235 -4.35 -13.50 -4.52
CA GLN A 235 -4.61 -12.09 -4.77
C GLN A 235 -4.66 -11.31 -3.44
N LEU A 236 -3.58 -10.61 -3.11
CA LEU A 236 -3.44 -9.86 -1.85
C LEU A 236 -3.89 -8.39 -1.97
N HIS A 237 -4.03 -7.87 -3.19
CA HIS A 237 -4.41 -6.48 -3.44
C HIS A 237 -5.92 -6.31 -3.32
N GLU A 238 -6.38 -5.97 -2.12
CA GLU A 238 -7.81 -5.93 -1.79
C GLU A 238 -8.50 -4.57 -2.01
N LEU A 239 -7.77 -3.48 -2.27
CA LEU A 239 -8.37 -2.16 -2.44
C LEU A 239 -9.43 -2.13 -3.54
N GLY A 240 -9.20 -2.84 -4.65
CA GLY A 240 -10.19 -2.97 -5.71
C GLY A 240 -11.51 -3.59 -5.22
N ALA A 241 -11.42 -4.65 -4.41
CA ALA A 241 -12.60 -5.27 -3.81
C ALA A 241 -13.33 -4.32 -2.86
N ILE A 242 -12.60 -3.56 -2.04
CA ILE A 242 -13.19 -2.59 -1.11
C ILE A 242 -13.85 -1.43 -1.87
N ILE A 243 -13.26 -0.95 -2.96
CA ILE A 243 -13.86 0.07 -3.83
C ILE A 243 -15.18 -0.42 -4.43
N VAL A 244 -15.20 -1.66 -4.93
CA VAL A 244 -16.44 -2.29 -5.44
C VAL A 244 -17.48 -2.44 -4.34
N ALA A 245 -17.06 -2.85 -3.13
CA ALA A 245 -17.95 -2.95 -1.98
C ALA A 245 -18.59 -1.59 -1.63
N ALA A 246 -17.78 -0.52 -1.59
CA ALA A 246 -18.27 0.83 -1.35
C ALA A 246 -19.26 1.29 -2.44
N ALA A 247 -18.91 1.10 -3.71
CA ALA A 247 -19.76 1.47 -4.84
C ALA A 247 -21.10 0.72 -4.80
N ALA A 248 -21.07 -0.60 -4.61
CA ALA A 248 -22.28 -1.42 -4.54
C ALA A 248 -23.19 -1.06 -3.37
N THR A 249 -22.60 -0.73 -2.21
CA THR A 249 -23.38 -0.23 -1.06
C THR A 249 -24.10 1.08 -1.40
N GLY A 250 -23.43 2.02 -2.06
CA GLY A 250 -24.03 3.25 -2.56
C GLY A 250 -25.15 3.03 -3.60
N MET A 251 -25.13 1.89 -4.29
CA MET A 251 -26.17 1.46 -5.24
C MET A 251 -27.29 0.63 -4.60
N GLY A 252 -27.29 0.48 -3.27
CA GLY A 252 -28.35 -0.20 -2.53
C GLY A 252 -28.16 -1.73 -2.41
N TRP A 253 -26.97 -2.26 -2.68
CA TRP A 253 -26.67 -3.67 -2.42
C TRP A 253 -26.33 -3.90 -0.93
N ARG A 254 -26.73 -5.04 -0.41
CA ARG A 254 -26.20 -5.57 0.83
C ARG A 254 -24.87 -6.29 0.51
N VAL A 255 -23.78 -5.66 0.89
CA VAL A 255 -22.43 -6.19 0.58
C VAL A 255 -21.91 -7.03 1.73
N VAL A 256 -21.37 -8.20 1.40
CA VAL A 256 -20.58 -9.05 2.29
C VAL A 256 -19.17 -9.07 1.77
N TYR A 257 -18.28 -8.41 2.49
CA TYR A 257 -16.85 -8.36 2.14
C TYR A 257 -16.11 -9.53 2.79
N GLY A 258 -15.50 -10.40 1.99
CA GLY A 258 -14.81 -11.62 2.42
C GLY A 258 -13.34 -11.45 2.75
N GLY A 259 -12.78 -10.23 2.58
CA GLY A 259 -11.35 -10.02 2.76
C GLY A 259 -10.52 -10.40 1.54
N ALA A 260 -9.21 -10.50 1.72
CA ALA A 260 -8.29 -10.87 0.66
C ALA A 260 -7.91 -12.35 0.69
N CYS A 261 -7.53 -12.88 -0.49
CA CYS A 261 -6.91 -14.21 -0.62
C CYS A 261 -7.82 -15.37 -0.16
N LEU A 262 -9.10 -15.35 -0.54
CA LEU A 262 -10.06 -16.38 -0.14
C LEU A 262 -10.10 -17.53 -1.17
N PRO A 263 -10.05 -18.82 -0.75
CA PRO A 263 -10.19 -19.96 -1.65
C PRO A 263 -11.57 -20.01 -2.33
N ALA A 264 -11.65 -20.54 -3.55
CA ALA A 264 -12.89 -20.58 -4.33
C ALA A 264 -14.01 -21.33 -3.61
N GLU A 265 -13.70 -22.42 -2.92
CA GLU A 265 -14.65 -23.20 -2.13
C GLU A 265 -15.29 -22.36 -0.99
N GLU A 266 -14.48 -21.55 -0.34
CA GLU A 266 -14.94 -20.64 0.72
C GLU A 266 -15.77 -19.48 0.15
N ILE A 267 -15.40 -18.97 -1.03
CA ILE A 267 -16.18 -17.97 -1.75
C ILE A 267 -17.57 -18.53 -2.10
N ALA A 268 -17.62 -19.74 -2.65
CA ALA A 268 -18.87 -20.42 -3.01
C ALA A 268 -19.73 -20.67 -1.77
N SER A 269 -19.13 -21.18 -0.69
CA SER A 269 -19.81 -21.41 0.59
C SER A 269 -20.42 -20.13 1.16
N MET A 270 -19.65 -19.04 1.19
CA MET A 270 -20.11 -17.72 1.63
C MET A 270 -21.26 -17.22 0.76
N ALA A 271 -21.16 -17.34 -0.56
CA ALA A 271 -22.20 -16.91 -1.48
C ALA A 271 -23.52 -17.64 -1.25
N ILE A 272 -23.46 -18.96 -1.07
CA ILE A 272 -24.61 -19.81 -0.76
C ILE A 272 -25.23 -19.41 0.59
N GLN A 273 -24.42 -19.34 1.65
CA GLN A 273 -24.90 -19.01 3.00
C GLN A 273 -25.56 -17.64 3.08
N GLN A 274 -25.04 -16.66 2.34
CA GLN A 274 -25.56 -15.31 2.32
C GLN A 274 -26.73 -15.12 1.34
N GLY A 275 -27.06 -16.13 0.54
CA GLY A 275 -28.05 -16.03 -0.53
C GLY A 275 -27.63 -14.97 -1.55
N ALA A 276 -26.36 -14.93 -1.89
CA ALA A 276 -25.81 -13.91 -2.77
C ALA A 276 -26.39 -14.01 -4.18
N ARG A 277 -26.77 -12.85 -4.73
CA ARG A 277 -27.21 -12.74 -6.11
C ARG A 277 -26.05 -12.62 -7.09
N ALA A 278 -24.91 -12.12 -6.59
CA ALA A 278 -23.71 -11.96 -7.37
C ALA A 278 -22.46 -12.08 -6.47
N VAL A 279 -21.34 -12.45 -7.11
CA VAL A 279 -20.01 -12.45 -6.50
C VAL A 279 -19.11 -11.53 -7.32
N GLY A 280 -18.47 -10.58 -6.65
CA GLY A 280 -17.44 -9.70 -7.23
C GLY A 280 -16.05 -10.17 -6.83
N LEU A 281 -15.21 -10.45 -7.82
CA LEU A 281 -13.82 -10.85 -7.61
C LEU A 281 -12.88 -9.76 -8.10
N SER A 282 -12.02 -9.27 -7.21
CA SER A 282 -10.95 -8.34 -7.59
C SER A 282 -9.67 -9.11 -7.87
N VAL A 283 -9.20 -9.02 -9.12
CA VAL A 283 -7.96 -9.64 -9.60
C VAL A 283 -7.08 -8.55 -10.17
N VAL A 284 -6.00 -8.23 -9.49
CA VAL A 284 -5.11 -7.12 -9.87
C VAL A 284 -3.75 -7.62 -10.33
N HIS A 285 -3.12 -8.50 -9.57
CA HIS A 285 -1.80 -9.00 -9.91
C HIS A 285 -1.49 -10.35 -9.22
N PRO A 286 -1.00 -11.33 -9.98
CA PRO A 286 -0.89 -11.36 -11.45
C PRO A 286 -2.25 -11.53 -12.13
N THR A 287 -2.48 -10.79 -13.21
CA THR A 287 -3.72 -10.91 -14.01
C THR A 287 -3.78 -12.21 -14.82
N ASP A 288 -2.62 -12.82 -15.05
CA ASP A 288 -2.40 -14.04 -15.82
C ASP A 288 -2.06 -15.25 -14.91
N ASP A 289 -2.61 -15.28 -13.69
CA ASP A 289 -2.39 -16.39 -12.78
C ASP A 289 -2.98 -17.68 -13.38
N PRO A 290 -2.16 -18.69 -13.71
CA PRO A 290 -2.62 -19.93 -14.35
C PRO A 290 -3.49 -20.80 -13.42
N VAL A 291 -3.48 -20.55 -12.13
CA VAL A 291 -4.27 -21.28 -11.13
C VAL A 291 -5.69 -20.71 -11.06
N LEU A 292 -5.85 -19.41 -11.25
CA LEU A 292 -7.13 -18.71 -11.12
C LEU A 292 -8.25 -19.29 -12.00
N PRO A 293 -8.05 -19.59 -13.30
CA PRO A 293 -9.12 -20.20 -14.13
C PRO A 293 -9.52 -21.62 -13.70
N GLN A 294 -8.64 -22.33 -13.01
CA GLN A 294 -8.93 -23.67 -12.49
C GLN A 294 -9.69 -23.56 -11.16
N GLU A 295 -9.30 -22.63 -10.32
CA GLU A 295 -9.96 -22.36 -9.05
C GLU A 295 -11.38 -21.81 -9.23
N LEU A 296 -11.62 -20.98 -10.25
CA LEU A 296 -12.95 -20.41 -10.54
C LEU A 296 -13.91 -21.36 -11.27
N LYS A 297 -13.52 -22.60 -11.54
CA LYS A 297 -14.40 -23.62 -12.15
C LYS A 297 -15.10 -24.52 -11.14
N LEU A 298 -14.78 -24.37 -9.87
CA LEU A 298 -15.44 -25.04 -8.75
C LEU A 298 -16.81 -24.40 -8.46
#